data_e6de599385e5230e076ed93d610e18b8
#
_entry.id   e6de599385e5230e076ed93d610e18b8
#
_cell.length_a   1.000
_cell.length_b   1.000
_cell.length_c   1.000
_cell.angle_alpha   90.00
_cell.angle_beta   90.00
_cell.angle_gamma   90.00
#
_symmetry.space_group_name_H-M   'P 1'
#
loop_
_entity.id
_entity.type
_entity.pdbx_description
1 polymer ?
#
loop_
_entity_poly.entity_id
_entity_poly.type
_entity_poly.pdbx_seq_one_letter_code
_entity_poly.pdbx_strand_id
1 'polypeptide(L)'
;MAITTTLILNPITGMMDVTTDPNSISPGGAYVNTGVNNVAVGLGANQPFNTSVQTMLDRFLYPFVQQSSVLTVAGANVFEKGVEQSPRLLTNNTTRSLNPTYPITTTVFKRGGTTIDTQAGDNTPVTYNETASILDTVTFSAEVTNSNGYTSTNSKTLTALHPYFWGKSYWS
;
A
#
# COMPACT_ATOMS: atom_id res chain seq x y z
N MET A 1 9.47 32.93 29.07
CA MET A 1 8.74 32.51 27.88
C MET A 1 7.37 33.17 27.97
N ALA A 2 7.03 34.11 27.08
CA ALA A 2 5.73 34.78 27.13
C ALA A 2 4.68 33.85 26.51
N ILE A 3 3.68 33.50 27.30
CA ILE A 3 2.52 32.72 26.84
C ILE A 3 1.57 33.72 26.18
N THR A 4 1.44 33.67 24.87
CA THR A 4 0.45 34.51 24.15
C THR A 4 -0.89 33.79 24.25
N THR A 5 -1.79 34.33 25.04
CA THR A 5 -3.17 33.85 25.14
C THR A 5 -4.04 34.54 24.08
N THR A 6 -4.71 33.75 23.26
CA THR A 6 -5.68 34.25 22.28
C THR A 6 -7.09 33.94 22.75
N LEU A 7 -7.99 34.92 22.74
CA LEU A 7 -9.41 34.73 23.03
C LEU A 7 -10.11 34.29 21.75
N ILE A 8 -10.75 33.12 21.76
CA ILE A 8 -11.51 32.60 20.62
C ILE A 8 -12.97 32.44 21.03
N LEU A 9 -13.88 32.95 20.22
CA LEU A 9 -15.31 32.71 20.41
C LEU A 9 -15.63 31.24 20.10
N ASN A 10 -16.13 30.52 21.08
CA ASN A 10 -16.61 29.17 20.87
C ASN A 10 -18.02 29.24 20.21
N PRO A 11 -18.14 28.79 18.94
CA PRO A 11 -19.37 28.92 18.18
C PRO A 11 -20.49 27.99 18.71
N ILE A 12 -20.16 27.01 19.53
CA ILE A 12 -21.14 26.08 20.10
C ILE A 12 -21.72 26.60 21.40
N THR A 13 -20.91 27.19 22.26
CA THR A 13 -21.32 27.67 23.57
C THR A 13 -21.59 29.18 23.59
N GLY A 14 -21.14 29.92 22.56
CA GLY A 14 -21.20 31.39 22.54
C GLY A 14 -20.26 32.06 23.54
N MET A 15 -19.44 31.30 24.24
CA MET A 15 -18.50 31.80 25.25
C MET A 15 -17.14 32.05 24.64
N MET A 16 -16.38 32.96 25.25
CA MET A 16 -14.99 33.22 24.84
C MET A 16 -14.06 32.23 25.56
N ASP A 17 -13.42 31.40 24.79
CA ASP A 17 -12.41 30.47 25.31
C ASP A 17 -11.01 31.09 25.17
N VAL A 18 -10.20 30.91 26.21
CA VAL A 18 -8.80 31.34 26.21
C VAL A 18 -7.95 30.21 25.69
N THR A 19 -7.30 30.42 24.57
CA THR A 19 -6.35 29.45 24.02
C THR A 19 -4.98 30.08 23.83
N THR A 20 -3.98 29.31 24.10
CA THR A 20 -2.57 29.74 23.97
C THR A 20 -2.04 29.60 22.55
N ASP A 21 -2.60 28.70 21.73
CA ASP A 21 -2.19 28.46 20.34
C ASP A 21 -3.33 27.68 19.65
N PRO A 22 -3.84 28.14 18.48
CA PRO A 22 -4.83 27.39 17.71
C PRO A 22 -4.33 26.01 17.31
N ASN A 23 -3.00 25.80 17.18
CA ASN A 23 -2.42 24.48 16.92
C ASN A 23 -2.32 23.59 18.18
N SER A 24 -2.50 24.16 19.36
CA SER A 24 -2.43 23.45 20.64
C SER A 24 -3.81 23.15 21.24
N ILE A 25 -4.90 23.54 20.60
CA ILE A 25 -6.25 23.19 21.05
C ILE A 25 -6.39 21.68 20.95
N SER A 26 -6.21 21.05 22.08
CA SER A 26 -6.51 19.63 22.24
C SER A 26 -7.89 19.50 22.86
N PRO A 27 -8.83 18.77 22.30
CA PRO A 27 -10.06 18.43 23.01
C PRO A 27 -9.65 17.74 24.32
N GLY A 28 -9.97 18.34 25.45
CA GLY A 28 -9.52 17.89 26.76
C GLY A 28 -9.66 16.37 26.93
N GLY A 29 -8.64 15.74 27.44
CA GLY A 29 -8.27 14.34 27.49
C GLY A 29 -9.27 13.27 27.91
N ALA A 30 -10.54 13.48 27.73
CA ALA A 30 -11.59 12.51 28.07
C ALA A 30 -12.34 11.91 26.87
N TYR A 31 -12.03 12.34 25.65
CA TYR A 31 -12.65 11.74 24.47
C TYR A 31 -11.87 10.51 24.05
N VAL A 32 -12.42 9.35 24.33
CA VAL A 32 -11.98 8.09 23.74
C VAL A 32 -12.73 7.92 22.43
N ASN A 33 -12.03 7.83 21.34
CA ASN A 33 -12.62 7.49 20.05
C ASN A 33 -13.04 6.02 20.07
N THR A 34 -14.33 5.76 20.29
CA THR A 34 -14.89 4.40 20.38
C THR A 34 -15.16 3.77 19.00
N GLY A 35 -14.31 4.05 18.02
CA GLY A 35 -14.13 3.08 16.99
C GLY A 35 -15.00 3.13 15.74
N VAL A 36 -15.58 4.24 15.37
CA VAL A 36 -16.20 4.33 14.05
C VAL A 36 -15.29 5.12 13.10
N ASN A 37 -14.71 4.43 12.12
CA ASN A 37 -13.85 5.00 11.04
C ASN A 37 -12.54 5.69 11.47
N ASN A 38 -11.85 5.16 12.44
CA ASN A 38 -10.56 5.68 12.86
C ASN A 38 -9.47 5.61 11.77
N VAL A 39 -9.63 4.73 10.82
CA VAL A 39 -8.69 4.59 9.68
C VAL A 39 -8.76 5.83 8.78
N ALA A 40 -9.93 6.39 8.57
CA ALA A 40 -10.11 7.58 7.71
C ALA A 40 -9.47 8.84 8.32
N VAL A 41 -9.40 8.94 9.65
CA VAL A 41 -8.76 10.05 10.37
C VAL A 41 -7.38 9.70 10.92
N GLY A 42 -6.87 8.50 10.63
CA GLY A 42 -5.55 8.05 11.07
C GLY A 42 -5.41 7.89 12.59
N LEU A 43 -6.54 7.68 13.29
CA LEU A 43 -6.56 7.36 14.72
C LEU A 43 -6.89 5.89 14.90
N GLY A 44 -6.13 5.19 15.74
CA GLY A 44 -6.44 3.80 16.13
C GLY A 44 -7.72 3.70 16.94
N ALA A 45 -8.35 2.53 16.94
CA ALA A 45 -9.51 2.28 17.80
C ALA A 45 -9.15 2.54 19.27
N ASN A 46 -10.07 3.17 20.02
CA ASN A 46 -9.90 3.46 21.45
C ASN A 46 -8.69 4.34 21.81
N GLN A 47 -8.14 5.10 20.85
CA GLN A 47 -7.09 6.06 21.17
C GLN A 47 -7.68 7.35 21.77
N PRO A 48 -7.06 7.91 22.80
CA PRO A 48 -7.49 9.19 23.35
C PRO A 48 -7.37 10.29 22.31
N PHE A 49 -8.32 11.19 22.32
CA PHE A 49 -8.37 12.34 21.42
C PHE A 49 -7.43 13.44 21.93
N ASN A 50 -6.12 13.26 21.69
CA ASN A 50 -5.08 14.18 22.20
C ASN A 50 -4.37 14.96 21.10
N THR A 51 -4.97 15.04 19.91
CA THR A 51 -4.41 15.83 18.80
C THR A 51 -5.04 17.22 18.76
N SER A 52 -4.30 18.21 18.25
CA SER A 52 -4.84 19.56 18.03
C SER A 52 -6.01 19.55 17.04
N VAL A 53 -6.90 20.52 17.17
CA VAL A 53 -8.03 20.71 16.23
C VAL A 53 -7.52 20.87 14.79
N GLN A 54 -6.39 21.54 14.60
CA GLN A 54 -5.76 21.68 13.29
C GLN A 54 -5.38 20.31 12.71
N THR A 55 -4.69 19.48 13.49
CA THR A 55 -4.32 18.11 13.04
C THR A 55 -5.53 17.26 12.72
N MET A 56 -6.62 17.41 13.47
CA MET A 56 -7.87 16.70 13.18
C MET A 56 -8.50 17.18 11.88
N LEU A 57 -8.55 18.49 11.68
CA LEU A 57 -9.11 19.09 10.48
C LEU A 57 -8.29 18.69 9.25
N ASP A 58 -6.97 18.70 9.36
CA ASP A 58 -6.06 18.27 8.30
C ASP A 58 -6.29 16.79 7.93
N ARG A 59 -6.46 15.91 8.92
CA ARG A 59 -6.75 14.50 8.67
C ARG A 59 -8.12 14.26 8.06
N PHE A 60 -9.09 15.11 8.38
CA PHE A 60 -10.42 15.03 7.79
C PHE A 60 -10.45 15.54 6.35
N LEU A 61 -9.75 16.63 6.07
CA LEU A 61 -9.67 17.24 4.74
C LEU A 61 -8.72 16.47 3.81
N TYR A 62 -7.65 15.89 4.39
CA TYR A 62 -6.61 15.15 3.68
C TYR A 62 -6.44 13.75 4.28
N PRO A 63 -7.40 12.84 4.05
CA PRO A 63 -7.36 11.51 4.63
C PRO A 63 -6.11 10.74 4.20
N PHE A 64 -5.63 9.88 5.08
CA PHE A 64 -4.53 8.97 4.74
C PHE A 64 -4.93 8.04 3.61
N VAL A 65 -4.13 8.01 2.56
CA VAL A 65 -4.24 7.06 1.47
C VAL A 65 -3.13 6.03 1.61
N GLN A 66 -3.52 4.78 1.66
CA GLN A 66 -2.60 3.68 1.84
C GLN A 66 -1.80 3.42 0.56
N GLN A 67 -0.56 2.97 0.71
CA GLN A 67 0.29 2.49 -0.38
C GLN A 67 -0.39 1.34 -1.13
N SER A 68 -0.26 1.34 -2.45
CA SER A 68 -0.68 0.23 -3.30
C SER A 68 0.41 -0.15 -4.30
N SER A 69 0.42 -1.40 -4.76
CA SER A 69 1.36 -1.84 -5.78
C SER A 69 0.65 -2.62 -6.88
N VAL A 70 1.21 -2.57 -8.10
CA VAL A 70 0.71 -3.31 -9.27
C VAL A 70 1.88 -4.03 -9.91
N LEU A 71 1.84 -5.36 -9.91
CA LEU A 71 2.81 -6.20 -10.57
C LEU A 71 2.34 -6.53 -11.99
N THR A 72 3.20 -6.30 -12.97
CA THR A 72 3.04 -6.75 -14.35
C THR A 72 4.16 -7.72 -14.71
N VAL A 73 3.84 -8.70 -15.54
CA VAL A 73 4.81 -9.66 -16.10
C VAL A 73 4.72 -9.55 -17.61
N ALA A 74 5.85 -9.30 -18.28
CA ALA A 74 5.88 -9.11 -19.72
C ALA A 74 5.50 -10.40 -20.47
N GLY A 75 4.81 -10.25 -21.60
CA GLY A 75 4.40 -11.33 -22.48
C GLY A 75 3.02 -11.91 -22.16
N ALA A 76 2.69 -13.04 -22.76
CA ALA A 76 1.38 -13.68 -22.58
C ALA A 76 1.24 -14.28 -21.17
N ASN A 77 0.05 -14.13 -20.59
CA ASN A 77 -0.26 -14.73 -19.28
C ASN A 77 -0.71 -16.19 -19.38
N VAL A 78 -1.00 -16.66 -20.60
CA VAL A 78 -1.41 -18.03 -20.91
C VAL A 78 -0.47 -18.56 -21.98
N PHE A 79 0.05 -19.78 -21.79
CA PHE A 79 1.00 -20.43 -22.68
C PHE A 79 0.80 -21.94 -22.70
N GLU A 80 1.43 -22.62 -23.65
CA GLU A 80 1.39 -24.07 -23.75
C GLU A 80 2.34 -24.68 -22.74
N LYS A 81 1.88 -25.69 -21.99
CA LYS A 81 2.70 -26.42 -21.01
C LYS A 81 3.89 -27.09 -21.68
N GLY A 82 5.07 -26.92 -21.09
CA GLY A 82 6.33 -27.45 -21.62
C GLY A 82 7.03 -26.52 -22.61
N VAL A 83 6.38 -25.41 -23.02
CA VAL A 83 7.02 -24.38 -23.85
C VAL A 83 7.69 -23.35 -22.96
N GLU A 84 8.99 -23.18 -23.14
CA GLU A 84 9.81 -22.25 -22.34
C GLU A 84 9.33 -20.80 -22.45
N GLN A 85 9.13 -20.16 -21.32
CA GLN A 85 8.62 -18.80 -21.22
C GLN A 85 9.62 -17.80 -20.62
N SER A 86 10.81 -18.24 -20.20
CA SER A 86 11.86 -17.31 -19.74
C SER A 86 12.69 -16.76 -20.93
N PRO A 87 13.29 -15.58 -20.80
CA PRO A 87 13.19 -14.67 -19.66
C PRO A 87 11.87 -13.90 -19.59
N ARG A 88 11.44 -13.51 -18.39
CA ARG A 88 10.28 -12.67 -18.16
C ARG A 88 10.66 -11.44 -17.35
N LEU A 89 10.32 -10.27 -17.88
CA LEU A 89 10.49 -9.03 -17.14
C LEU A 89 9.29 -8.82 -16.20
N LEU A 90 9.57 -8.77 -14.93
CA LEU A 90 8.63 -8.37 -13.87
C LEU A 90 8.80 -6.88 -13.64
N THR A 91 7.70 -6.13 -13.62
CA THR A 91 7.71 -4.70 -13.29
C THR A 91 6.68 -4.43 -12.23
N ASN A 92 7.12 -3.87 -11.11
CA ASN A 92 6.24 -3.45 -10.03
C ASN A 92 6.16 -1.93 -9.97
N ASN A 93 4.96 -1.40 -10.16
CA ASN A 93 4.65 0.01 -9.98
C ASN A 93 4.00 0.21 -8.61
N THR A 94 4.58 1.07 -7.80
CA THR A 94 4.06 1.38 -6.47
C THR A 94 3.58 2.82 -6.41
N THR A 95 2.34 3.01 -5.99
CA THR A 95 1.83 4.30 -5.56
C THR A 95 2.08 4.44 -4.07
N ARG A 96 2.84 5.45 -3.67
CA ARG A 96 3.17 5.71 -2.26
C ARG A 96 1.93 6.11 -1.48
N SER A 97 2.00 5.93 -0.17
CA SER A 97 0.99 6.49 0.73
C SER A 97 0.96 8.02 0.65
N LEU A 98 -0.18 8.60 0.96
CA LEU A 98 -0.37 10.04 1.06
C LEU A 98 -0.90 10.40 2.45
N ASN A 99 -0.48 11.55 2.96
CA ASN A 99 -0.94 12.16 4.21
C ASN A 99 -0.79 11.28 5.47
N PRO A 100 0.42 10.88 5.85
CA PRO A 100 1.71 11.25 5.29
C PRO A 100 2.18 10.33 4.16
N THR A 101 3.15 10.82 3.38
CA THR A 101 3.88 10.01 2.40
C THR A 101 5.03 9.30 3.09
N TYR A 102 5.04 7.97 3.00
CA TYR A 102 6.15 7.15 3.49
C TYR A 102 6.97 6.63 2.31
N PRO A 103 8.30 6.81 2.31
CA PRO A 103 9.17 6.25 1.27
C PRO A 103 9.16 4.72 1.32
N ILE A 104 9.32 4.11 0.15
CA ILE A 104 9.51 2.66 0.03
C ILE A 104 10.89 2.31 0.58
N THR A 105 10.97 1.26 1.38
CA THR A 105 12.24 0.75 1.90
C THR A 105 12.71 -0.49 1.16
N THR A 106 11.77 -1.35 0.76
CA THR A 106 12.11 -2.63 0.14
C THR A 106 11.02 -3.09 -0.81
N THR A 107 11.44 -3.65 -1.95
CA THR A 107 10.58 -4.42 -2.87
C THR A 107 11.15 -5.83 -3.00
N VAL A 108 10.34 -6.85 -2.69
CA VAL A 108 10.69 -8.27 -2.75
C VAL A 108 9.89 -8.95 -3.85
N PHE A 109 10.58 -9.53 -4.84
CA PHE A 109 9.96 -10.38 -5.84
C PHE A 109 9.99 -11.84 -5.38
N LYS A 110 8.87 -12.54 -5.57
CA LYS A 110 8.72 -13.95 -5.18
C LYS A 110 8.16 -14.75 -6.35
N ARG A 111 8.57 -16.03 -6.43
CA ARG A 111 8.06 -17.02 -7.37
C ARG A 111 7.53 -18.22 -6.58
N GLY A 112 6.23 -18.50 -6.68
CA GLY A 112 5.59 -19.57 -5.91
C GLY A 112 5.78 -19.43 -4.39
N GLY A 113 5.85 -18.17 -3.89
CA GLY A 113 6.11 -17.86 -2.48
C GLY A 113 7.59 -17.77 -2.09
N THR A 114 8.52 -18.28 -2.93
CA THR A 114 9.97 -18.20 -2.68
C THR A 114 10.51 -16.87 -3.18
N THR A 115 11.31 -16.18 -2.36
CA THR A 115 12.01 -14.93 -2.76
C THR A 115 13.02 -15.22 -3.85
N ILE A 116 12.95 -14.46 -4.95
CA ILE A 116 13.87 -14.54 -6.09
C ILE A 116 14.72 -13.29 -6.23
N ASP A 117 14.25 -12.13 -5.73
CA ASP A 117 15.01 -10.89 -5.71
C ASP A 117 14.52 -9.97 -4.57
N THR A 118 15.42 -9.12 -4.08
CA THR A 118 15.13 -8.11 -3.06
C THR A 118 15.88 -6.83 -3.40
N GLN A 119 15.12 -5.77 -3.61
CA GLN A 119 15.67 -4.45 -3.94
C GLN A 119 15.33 -3.46 -2.84
N ALA A 120 16.35 -2.80 -2.31
CA ALA A 120 16.21 -1.75 -1.32
C ALA A 120 16.06 -0.38 -1.99
N GLY A 121 15.41 0.55 -1.29
CA GLY A 121 15.29 1.95 -1.69
C GLY A 121 13.92 2.34 -2.24
N ASP A 122 13.75 3.66 -2.36
CA ASP A 122 12.48 4.31 -2.73
C ASP A 122 12.35 4.43 -4.26
N ASN A 123 12.49 3.31 -4.96
CA ASN A 123 12.39 3.25 -6.41
C ASN A 123 10.98 2.82 -6.85
N THR A 124 10.48 3.42 -7.92
CA THR A 124 9.28 3.01 -8.64
C THR A 124 9.30 3.57 -10.07
N PRO A 125 9.12 2.77 -11.12
CA PRO A 125 8.95 1.32 -11.08
C PRO A 125 10.22 0.57 -10.67
N VAL A 126 10.04 -0.63 -10.10
CA VAL A 126 11.12 -1.58 -9.82
C VAL A 126 10.98 -2.75 -10.77
N THR A 127 12.09 -3.20 -11.36
CA THR A 127 12.09 -4.28 -12.36
C THR A 127 13.01 -5.42 -11.96
N TYR A 128 12.61 -6.65 -12.29
CA TYR A 128 13.43 -7.84 -12.17
C TYR A 128 13.28 -8.72 -13.42
N ASN A 129 14.38 -9.22 -13.94
CA ASN A 129 14.37 -10.12 -15.08
C ASN A 129 14.49 -11.58 -14.62
N GLU A 130 13.37 -12.31 -14.61
CA GLU A 130 13.32 -13.73 -14.25
C GLU A 130 13.88 -14.56 -15.42
N THR A 131 15.01 -15.22 -15.17
CA THR A 131 15.71 -16.04 -16.15
C THR A 131 15.59 -17.54 -15.90
N ALA A 132 15.07 -17.92 -14.73
CA ALA A 132 14.85 -19.34 -14.42
C ALA A 132 13.72 -19.93 -15.28
N SER A 133 13.88 -21.17 -15.70
CA SER A 133 12.97 -21.86 -16.61
C SER A 133 11.51 -21.83 -16.13
N ILE A 134 10.59 -21.49 -17.04
CA ILE A 134 9.13 -21.43 -16.80
C ILE A 134 8.45 -22.35 -17.81
N LEU A 135 8.15 -23.56 -17.41
CA LEU A 135 7.53 -24.62 -18.24
C LEU A 135 6.11 -25.00 -17.78
N ASP A 136 5.70 -24.54 -16.61
CA ASP A 136 4.43 -24.85 -15.99
C ASP A 136 3.80 -23.59 -15.37
N THR A 137 2.58 -23.70 -14.91
CA THR A 137 1.88 -22.63 -14.21
C THR A 137 2.69 -22.12 -13.03
N VAL A 138 2.87 -20.81 -12.98
CA VAL A 138 3.65 -20.16 -11.92
C VAL A 138 2.99 -18.85 -11.50
N THR A 139 3.02 -18.56 -10.20
CA THR A 139 2.57 -17.27 -9.66
C THR A 139 3.77 -16.46 -9.20
N PHE A 140 3.88 -15.26 -9.72
CA PHE A 140 4.80 -14.23 -9.25
C PHE A 140 4.08 -13.28 -8.31
N SER A 141 4.77 -12.79 -7.29
CA SER A 141 4.28 -11.71 -6.43
C SER A 141 5.37 -10.68 -6.16
N ALA A 142 4.95 -9.44 -5.96
CA ALA A 142 5.78 -8.36 -5.46
C ALA A 142 5.23 -7.88 -4.13
N GLU A 143 6.09 -7.82 -3.13
CA GLU A 143 5.80 -7.34 -1.79
C GLU A 143 6.61 -6.07 -1.55
N VAL A 144 5.92 -4.96 -1.24
CA VAL A 144 6.54 -3.65 -1.08
C VAL A 144 6.31 -3.14 0.32
N THR A 145 7.39 -2.87 1.04
CA THR A 145 7.36 -2.34 2.41
C THR A 145 7.82 -0.89 2.41
N ASN A 146 7.13 -0.04 3.15
CA ASN A 146 7.50 1.35 3.35
C ASN A 146 8.17 1.59 4.71
N SER A 147 8.66 2.81 4.94
CA SER A 147 9.38 3.19 6.17
C SER A 147 8.53 3.15 7.45
N ASN A 148 7.20 3.08 7.31
CA ASN A 148 6.29 2.88 8.44
C ASN A 148 6.02 1.38 8.73
N GLY A 149 6.69 0.46 8.00
CA GLY A 149 6.50 -0.98 8.15
C GLY A 149 5.24 -1.53 7.48
N TYR A 150 4.50 -0.68 6.76
CA TYR A 150 3.34 -1.14 6.02
C TYR A 150 3.76 -1.88 4.74
N THR A 151 3.15 -3.03 4.50
CA THR A 151 3.43 -3.88 3.35
C THR A 151 2.21 -3.99 2.44
N SER A 152 2.42 -3.79 1.13
CA SER A 152 1.44 -4.10 0.09
C SER A 152 1.95 -5.22 -0.81
N THR A 153 1.08 -6.16 -1.16
CA THR A 153 1.42 -7.31 -2.01
C THR A 153 0.50 -7.35 -3.22
N ASN A 154 1.09 -7.57 -4.39
CA ASN A 154 0.35 -7.84 -5.61
C ASN A 154 0.91 -9.09 -6.30
N SER A 155 0.06 -9.87 -6.97
CA SER A 155 0.46 -11.11 -7.61
C SER A 155 -0.07 -11.25 -9.03
N LYS A 156 0.65 -12.00 -9.86
CA LYS A 156 0.32 -12.33 -11.24
C LYS A 156 0.61 -13.80 -11.51
N THR A 157 -0.38 -14.52 -12.02
CA THR A 157 -0.22 -15.92 -12.41
C THR A 157 -0.06 -16.04 -13.93
N LEU A 158 0.95 -16.78 -14.34
CA LEU A 158 1.11 -17.28 -15.70
C LEU A 158 0.53 -18.70 -15.73
N THR A 159 -0.41 -18.95 -16.62
CA THR A 159 -1.14 -20.23 -16.69
C THR A 159 -0.65 -21.06 -17.86
N ALA A 160 -0.13 -22.24 -17.58
CA ALA A 160 0.21 -23.24 -18.58
C ALA A 160 -1.01 -24.09 -18.91
N LEU A 161 -1.36 -24.21 -20.19
CA LEU A 161 -2.43 -25.06 -20.68
C LEU A 161 -1.87 -26.29 -21.37
N HIS A 162 -2.51 -27.43 -21.16
CA HIS A 162 -2.17 -28.63 -21.90
C HIS A 162 -2.54 -28.46 -23.38
N PRO A 163 -1.65 -28.81 -24.31
CA PRO A 163 -1.98 -28.78 -25.72
C PRO A 163 -3.09 -29.79 -26.04
N TYR A 164 -4.11 -29.33 -26.75
CA TYR A 164 -5.14 -30.23 -27.27
C TYR A 164 -4.77 -30.64 -28.69
N PHE A 165 -4.39 -31.90 -28.86
CA PHE A 165 -4.19 -32.50 -30.16
C PHE A 165 -5.52 -33.06 -30.71
N TRP A 166 -6.07 -32.45 -31.72
CA TRP A 166 -7.14 -33.05 -32.53
C TRP A 166 -6.51 -33.95 -33.56
N GLY A 167 -6.26 -35.21 -33.18
CA GLY A 167 -5.81 -36.25 -34.11
C GLY A 167 -7.00 -36.87 -34.79
N LYS A 168 -7.17 -36.77 -36.13
CA LYS A 168 -7.92 -37.75 -36.87
C LYS A 168 -7.12 -39.03 -36.89
N SER A 169 -7.57 -40.09 -36.16
CA SER A 169 -7.06 -41.43 -36.36
C SER A 169 -7.69 -41.96 -37.66
N TYR A 170 -6.88 -42.03 -38.70
CA TYR A 170 -7.25 -42.86 -39.85
C TYR A 170 -6.88 -44.27 -39.53
N TRP A 171 -7.88 -45.06 -39.17
CA TRP A 171 -7.77 -46.53 -39.21
C TRP A 171 -7.91 -46.93 -40.66
N SER A 172 -6.85 -47.42 -41.28
CA SER A 172 -6.86 -48.18 -42.54
C SER A 172 -6.94 -49.63 -42.25
#